data_f767f3642860bd2ab0fcf021ca948c88
#
_entry.id   f767f3642860bd2ab0fcf021ca948c88
#
_cell.length_a   1.000
_cell.length_b   1.000
_cell.length_c   1.000
_cell.angle_alpha   90.00
_cell.angle_beta   90.00
_cell.angle_gamma   90.00
#
_symmetry.space_group_name_H-M   'P 1'
#
loop_
_entity.id
_entity.type
_entity.pdbx_description
1 polymer ?
#
loop_
_entity_poly.entity_id
_entity_poly.type
_entity_poly.pdbx_seq_one_letter_code
_entity_poly.pdbx_strand_id
1 'polypeptide(L)'
;RYLEAYRQAIHAIGAASAGRGIYEGPGISIKLSALHPRYSRAQRERVMAELYPRLKELALLARRHDIGVNIDAEEADRLELSLDLVERLLAEPDLAGWTGLGVVVQAYQKRCPFVIEHLAELAREHGRRIMIRLVKGAYWDAEIKRAQVDGLAGYPVFTRKVHTDLSYLACAARLLAVADRVYPQFATHNAHTLASVAQMAADRGVTEYEFQCLHGMGEPLYDNVVTPGQPGGRCRIYAPVGNHASLLPYLVRRLLENGANTSFVNRIVDEAVPVDALLTDPLDAVHRDGGHPHPAIPLPQDLFGPTRRNSAGLDLASDAEINRLDAELALLASRPWSAEPILASHPPSGTPYLPVTNPANRHDQVGTVLEATLTDVARAVEAADTFADDWHAVPPPRRASALRAAADAFEAHQTEFISLCIREAGKTRANAIAEVREAVDFCRYYAAQIEHLPPSATAPGPVVCISPWNFPLAIFAG
;
A
#
# COMPACT_ATOMS: atom_id res chain seq x y z
N ARG A 1 -2.07 21.11 -14.47
CA ARG A 1 -3.47 20.85 -14.79
C ARG A 1 -4.32 20.67 -13.52
N TYR A 2 -4.08 19.65 -12.68
CA TYR A 2 -4.88 19.39 -11.48
C TYR A 2 -4.77 20.48 -10.41
N LEU A 3 -3.59 21.05 -10.16
CA LEU A 3 -3.43 22.18 -9.25
C LEU A 3 -4.32 23.35 -9.64
N GLU A 4 -4.37 23.70 -10.93
CA GLU A 4 -5.22 24.78 -11.42
C GLU A 4 -6.71 24.45 -11.28
N ALA A 5 -7.11 23.21 -11.53
CA ALA A 5 -8.48 22.78 -11.30
C ALA A 5 -8.89 22.90 -9.81
N TYR A 6 -7.99 22.58 -8.87
CA TYR A 6 -8.23 22.77 -7.44
C TYR A 6 -8.33 24.26 -7.06
N ARG A 7 -7.48 25.14 -7.63
CA ARG A 7 -7.60 26.61 -7.42
C ARG A 7 -8.97 27.12 -7.85
N GLN A 8 -9.39 26.79 -9.06
CA GLN A 8 -10.70 27.19 -9.59
C GLN A 8 -11.85 26.65 -8.74
N ALA A 9 -11.78 25.38 -8.31
CA ALA A 9 -12.78 24.78 -7.43
C ALA A 9 -12.85 25.50 -6.07
N ILE A 10 -11.71 25.82 -5.45
CA ILE A 10 -11.67 26.54 -4.17
C ILE A 10 -12.28 27.94 -4.32
N HIS A 11 -11.99 28.66 -5.40
CA HIS A 11 -12.61 29.97 -5.67
C HIS A 11 -14.13 29.87 -5.84
N ALA A 12 -14.61 28.88 -6.61
CA ALA A 12 -16.04 28.68 -6.83
C ALA A 12 -16.77 28.29 -5.54
N ILE A 13 -16.19 27.33 -4.76
CA ILE A 13 -16.75 26.90 -3.48
C ILE A 13 -16.72 28.04 -2.47
N GLY A 14 -15.62 28.81 -2.41
CA GLY A 14 -15.48 29.97 -1.53
C GLY A 14 -16.54 31.05 -1.82
N ALA A 15 -16.78 31.35 -3.08
CA ALA A 15 -17.86 32.26 -3.48
C ALA A 15 -19.25 31.73 -3.07
N ALA A 16 -19.50 30.44 -3.28
CA ALA A 16 -20.76 29.78 -2.90
C ALA A 16 -20.92 29.60 -1.38
N SER A 17 -19.84 29.67 -0.61
CA SER A 17 -19.90 29.59 0.87
C SER A 17 -20.65 30.76 1.48
N ALA A 18 -20.62 31.93 0.87
CA ALA A 18 -21.31 33.13 1.33
C ALA A 18 -21.03 33.45 2.81
N GLY A 19 -19.80 33.21 3.29
CA GLY A 19 -19.38 33.49 4.67
C GLY A 19 -19.93 32.53 5.73
N ARG A 20 -20.45 31.36 5.37
CA ARG A 20 -20.95 30.36 6.34
C ARG A 20 -19.87 29.68 7.16
N GLY A 21 -18.59 29.87 6.80
CA GLY A 21 -17.47 29.30 7.53
C GLY A 21 -17.25 27.82 7.26
N ILE A 22 -16.31 27.22 8.01
CA ILE A 22 -15.77 25.87 7.78
C ILE A 22 -16.79 24.77 8.02
N TYR A 23 -17.57 24.88 9.09
CA TYR A 23 -18.46 23.79 9.55
C TYR A 23 -19.87 23.87 8.95
N GLU A 24 -20.37 25.06 8.69
CA GLU A 24 -21.71 25.27 8.10
C GLU A 24 -21.65 25.42 6.57
N GLY A 25 -20.52 25.88 6.06
CA GLY A 25 -20.31 26.11 4.63
C GLY A 25 -19.79 24.85 3.90
N PRO A 26 -19.73 24.90 2.56
CA PRO A 26 -19.12 23.86 1.76
C PRO A 26 -17.60 23.85 1.97
N GLY A 27 -16.98 22.70 1.68
CA GLY A 27 -15.54 22.53 1.68
C GLY A 27 -15.08 21.77 0.45
N ILE A 28 -13.78 21.49 0.36
CA ILE A 28 -13.18 20.72 -0.72
C ILE A 28 -12.38 19.55 -0.18
N SER A 29 -12.39 18.42 -0.92
CA SER A 29 -11.46 17.32 -0.69
C SER A 29 -10.44 17.25 -1.83
N ILE A 30 -9.18 17.03 -1.48
CA ILE A 30 -8.07 16.96 -2.43
C ILE A 30 -7.34 15.63 -2.31
N LYS A 31 -6.83 15.13 -3.45
CA LYS A 31 -5.95 13.97 -3.53
C LYS A 31 -4.52 14.41 -3.77
N LEU A 32 -3.61 13.94 -2.94
CA LEU A 32 -2.18 14.29 -3.04
C LEU A 32 -1.56 13.70 -4.31
N SER A 33 -1.99 12.52 -4.74
CA SER A 33 -1.55 11.91 -6.01
C SER A 33 -1.91 12.73 -7.25
N ALA A 34 -2.97 13.54 -7.19
CA ALA A 34 -3.32 14.46 -8.28
C ALA A 34 -2.39 15.67 -8.36
N LEU A 35 -1.72 16.03 -7.25
CA LEU A 35 -0.81 17.17 -7.17
C LEU A 35 0.63 16.82 -7.55
N HIS A 36 1.03 15.53 -7.46
CA HIS A 36 2.38 15.10 -7.76
C HIS A 36 2.43 13.69 -8.37
N PRO A 37 3.06 13.51 -9.56
CA PRO A 37 3.08 12.22 -10.27
C PRO A 37 3.95 11.15 -9.59
N ARG A 38 4.86 11.55 -8.71
CA ARG A 38 5.78 10.67 -7.96
C ARG A 38 5.42 10.63 -6.48
N TYR A 39 4.13 10.63 -6.15
CA TYR A 39 3.66 10.60 -4.78
C TYR A 39 3.80 9.18 -4.19
N SER A 40 4.97 8.91 -3.64
CA SER A 40 5.32 7.64 -2.97
C SER A 40 6.37 7.87 -1.89
N ARG A 41 6.43 6.99 -0.89
CA ARG A 41 7.39 7.07 0.22
C ARG A 41 8.84 7.08 -0.26
N ALA A 42 9.18 6.27 -1.25
CA ALA A 42 10.52 6.23 -1.87
C ALA A 42 10.98 7.57 -2.47
N GLN A 43 10.06 8.51 -2.69
CA GLN A 43 10.33 9.85 -3.23
C GLN A 43 10.06 10.94 -2.19
N ARG A 44 10.12 10.63 -0.90
CA ARG A 44 9.73 11.54 0.19
C ARG A 44 10.37 12.93 0.08
N GLU A 45 11.67 13.00 -0.08
CA GLU A 45 12.40 14.28 -0.17
C GLU A 45 11.88 15.12 -1.34
N ARG A 46 11.71 14.50 -2.50
CA ARG A 46 11.18 15.15 -3.69
C ARG A 46 9.74 15.59 -3.50
N VAL A 47 8.90 14.76 -2.87
CA VAL A 47 7.52 15.10 -2.54
C VAL A 47 7.47 16.29 -1.59
N MET A 48 8.30 16.30 -0.55
CA MET A 48 8.38 17.42 0.39
C MET A 48 8.86 18.71 -0.28
N ALA A 49 9.74 18.62 -1.27
CA ALA A 49 10.24 19.79 -1.99
C ALA A 49 9.25 20.31 -3.06
N GLU A 50 8.57 19.43 -3.79
CA GLU A 50 7.78 19.80 -4.97
C GLU A 50 6.25 19.81 -4.71
N LEU A 51 5.72 18.89 -3.88
CA LEU A 51 4.28 18.78 -3.60
C LEU A 51 3.87 19.70 -2.45
N TYR A 52 4.64 19.74 -1.35
CA TYR A 52 4.28 20.53 -0.19
C TYR A 52 3.98 22.00 -0.50
N PRO A 53 4.78 22.74 -1.31
CA PRO A 53 4.46 24.11 -1.66
C PRO A 53 3.09 24.27 -2.37
N ARG A 54 2.71 23.31 -3.20
CA ARG A 54 1.41 23.30 -3.89
C ARG A 54 0.27 23.06 -2.90
N LEU A 55 0.48 22.14 -1.97
CA LEU A 55 -0.49 21.84 -0.92
C LEU A 55 -0.69 23.03 0.02
N LYS A 56 0.42 23.68 0.46
CA LYS A 56 0.39 24.91 1.26
C LYS A 56 -0.38 26.02 0.54
N GLU A 57 -0.13 26.21 -0.74
CA GLU A 57 -0.83 27.20 -1.55
C GLU A 57 -2.35 27.00 -1.55
N LEU A 58 -2.82 25.74 -1.75
CA LEU A 58 -4.25 25.41 -1.73
C LEU A 58 -4.85 25.61 -0.33
N ALA A 59 -4.13 25.26 0.73
CA ALA A 59 -4.57 25.49 2.10
C ALA A 59 -4.71 26.98 2.43
N LEU A 60 -3.74 27.80 2.02
CA LEU A 60 -3.80 29.26 2.17
C LEU A 60 -4.93 29.88 1.36
N LEU A 61 -5.19 29.36 0.16
CA LEU A 61 -6.30 29.81 -0.66
C LEU A 61 -7.64 29.49 0.00
N ALA A 62 -7.82 28.28 0.51
CA ALA A 62 -9.02 27.87 1.23
C ALA A 62 -9.24 28.68 2.51
N ARG A 63 -8.15 28.96 3.27
CA ARG A 63 -8.19 29.85 4.43
C ARG A 63 -8.73 31.24 4.09
N ARG A 64 -8.30 31.84 2.96
CA ARG A 64 -8.80 33.16 2.52
C ARG A 64 -10.30 33.17 2.25
N HIS A 65 -10.86 32.05 1.86
CA HIS A 65 -12.29 31.87 1.61
C HIS A 65 -13.06 31.33 2.84
N ASP A 66 -12.37 31.09 3.94
CA ASP A 66 -12.92 30.47 5.16
C ASP A 66 -13.72 29.18 4.87
N ILE A 67 -13.13 28.30 4.06
CA ILE A 67 -13.68 26.97 3.74
C ILE A 67 -12.73 25.85 4.20
N GLY A 68 -13.30 24.68 4.48
CA GLY A 68 -12.51 23.51 4.87
C GLY A 68 -11.84 22.80 3.68
N VAL A 69 -10.64 22.24 3.91
CA VAL A 69 -9.92 21.37 2.99
C VAL A 69 -9.66 20.04 3.66
N ASN A 70 -10.20 18.96 3.13
CA ASN A 70 -9.87 17.59 3.56
C ASN A 70 -8.85 16.96 2.62
N ILE A 71 -7.78 16.41 3.16
CA ILE A 71 -6.83 15.58 2.44
C ILE A 71 -7.41 14.16 2.42
N ASP A 72 -7.82 13.69 1.24
CA ASP A 72 -8.37 12.34 1.07
C ASP A 72 -7.30 11.29 1.34
N ALA A 73 -7.69 10.22 2.04
CA ALA A 73 -6.86 9.02 2.16
C ALA A 73 -6.83 8.25 0.83
N GLU A 74 -5.67 7.76 0.51
CA GLU A 74 -5.42 6.94 -0.67
C GLU A 74 -4.98 5.52 -0.23
N GLU A 75 -4.14 4.84 -0.99
CA GLU A 75 -3.67 3.50 -0.65
C GLU A 75 -2.86 3.50 0.65
N ALA A 76 -2.81 2.37 1.35
CA ALA A 76 -2.20 2.23 2.66
C ALA A 76 -0.70 2.61 2.68
N ASP A 77 0.02 2.35 1.60
CA ASP A 77 1.45 2.69 1.45
C ASP A 77 1.75 4.19 1.37
N ARG A 78 0.71 5.03 1.20
CA ARG A 78 0.83 6.49 1.14
C ARG A 78 0.51 7.19 2.47
N LEU A 79 0.04 6.44 3.47
CA LEU A 79 -0.44 7.02 4.72
C LEU A 79 0.65 7.81 5.45
N GLU A 80 1.82 7.23 5.68
CA GLU A 80 2.89 7.89 6.43
C GLU A 80 3.36 9.17 5.75
N LEU A 81 3.53 9.13 4.42
CA LEU A 81 3.88 10.34 3.65
C LEU A 81 2.78 11.42 3.70
N SER A 82 1.51 11.00 3.75
CA SER A 82 0.38 11.93 3.95
C SER A 82 0.43 12.58 5.34
N LEU A 83 0.75 11.81 6.38
CA LEU A 83 0.90 12.31 7.74
C LEU A 83 2.05 13.31 7.86
N ASP A 84 3.22 13.05 7.23
CA ASP A 84 4.34 14.00 7.15
C ASP A 84 3.91 15.36 6.57
N LEU A 85 3.11 15.34 5.51
CA LEU A 85 2.59 16.56 4.88
C LEU A 85 1.58 17.29 5.75
N VAL A 86 0.71 16.55 6.46
CA VAL A 86 -0.26 17.11 7.42
C VAL A 86 0.45 17.74 8.60
N GLU A 87 1.42 17.08 9.20
CA GLU A 87 2.24 17.61 10.29
C GLU A 87 2.92 18.91 9.88
N ARG A 88 3.53 18.95 8.70
CA ARG A 88 4.16 20.16 8.19
C ARG A 88 3.17 21.29 7.94
N LEU A 89 1.93 21.02 7.50
CA LEU A 89 0.87 22.03 7.40
C LEU A 89 0.43 22.55 8.77
N LEU A 90 0.36 21.67 9.76
CA LEU A 90 0.02 22.05 11.14
C LEU A 90 1.06 22.97 11.75
N ALA A 91 2.33 22.75 11.44
CA ALA A 91 3.44 23.60 11.87
C ALA A 91 3.50 24.95 11.12
N GLU A 92 2.71 25.17 10.06
CA GLU A 92 2.80 26.35 9.21
C GLU A 92 2.21 27.60 9.89
N PRO A 93 3.03 28.63 10.17
CA PRO A 93 2.57 29.86 10.86
C PRO A 93 1.48 30.59 10.08
N ASP A 94 1.57 30.59 8.75
CA ASP A 94 0.59 31.26 7.87
C ASP A 94 -0.81 30.63 7.95
N LEU A 95 -0.94 29.44 8.53
CA LEU A 95 -2.21 28.75 8.76
C LEU A 95 -2.68 28.85 10.24
N ALA A 96 -1.97 29.60 11.10
CA ALA A 96 -2.34 29.74 12.51
C ALA A 96 -3.76 30.25 12.70
N GLY A 97 -4.50 29.68 13.66
CA GLY A 97 -5.88 30.02 13.97
C GLY A 97 -6.94 29.53 12.99
N TRP A 98 -6.55 28.96 11.84
CA TRP A 98 -7.50 28.37 10.90
C TRP A 98 -7.77 26.88 11.25
N THR A 99 -9.07 26.52 11.40
CA THR A 99 -9.51 25.18 11.79
C THR A 99 -10.03 24.33 10.61
N GLY A 100 -9.82 24.83 9.38
CA GLY A 100 -10.33 24.20 8.17
C GLY A 100 -9.41 23.13 7.55
N LEU A 101 -8.28 22.78 8.18
CA LEU A 101 -7.49 21.64 7.76
C LEU A 101 -8.16 20.32 8.20
N GLY A 102 -8.36 19.43 7.27
CA GLY A 102 -8.92 18.12 7.52
C GLY A 102 -8.13 16.99 6.89
N VAL A 103 -8.26 15.81 7.44
CA VAL A 103 -7.62 14.58 6.97
C VAL A 103 -8.58 13.40 7.05
N VAL A 104 -8.44 12.45 6.15
CA VAL A 104 -9.28 11.25 6.11
C VAL A 104 -8.52 10.06 6.69
N VAL A 105 -9.19 9.29 7.57
CA VAL A 105 -8.68 8.05 8.15
C VAL A 105 -9.59 6.88 7.79
N GLN A 106 -8.99 5.72 7.59
CA GLN A 106 -9.66 4.56 7.00
C GLN A 106 -9.73 3.41 8.01
N ALA A 107 -10.92 3.10 8.51
CA ALA A 107 -11.15 2.09 9.54
C ALA A 107 -10.80 0.66 9.12
N TYR A 108 -10.73 0.36 7.81
CA TYR A 108 -10.29 -0.96 7.34
C TYR A 108 -8.80 -1.21 7.57
N GLN A 109 -7.98 -0.16 7.77
CA GLN A 109 -6.57 -0.30 8.15
C GLN A 109 -6.44 -0.64 9.63
N LYS A 110 -5.64 -1.67 9.92
CA LYS A 110 -5.38 -2.13 11.29
C LYS A 110 -4.75 -1.06 12.19
N ARG A 111 -4.05 -0.10 11.59
CA ARG A 111 -3.38 1.03 12.27
C ARG A 111 -4.26 2.27 12.46
N CYS A 112 -5.50 2.27 11.95
CA CYS A 112 -6.39 3.44 12.03
C CYS A 112 -6.58 4.01 13.44
N PRO A 113 -6.76 3.20 14.50
CA PRO A 113 -6.88 3.73 15.87
C PRO A 113 -5.66 4.53 16.32
N PHE A 114 -4.46 4.08 15.98
CA PHE A 114 -3.19 4.75 16.30
C PHE A 114 -2.98 6.03 15.47
N VAL A 115 -3.44 6.03 14.22
CA VAL A 115 -3.44 7.24 13.38
C VAL A 115 -4.32 8.33 13.96
N ILE A 116 -5.49 8.00 14.51
CA ILE A 116 -6.37 8.95 15.19
C ILE A 116 -5.68 9.55 16.42
N GLU A 117 -5.03 8.72 17.23
CA GLU A 117 -4.29 9.16 18.40
C GLU A 117 -3.15 10.11 18.02
N HIS A 118 -2.37 9.73 17.00
CA HIS A 118 -1.29 10.56 16.47
C HIS A 118 -1.78 11.92 15.96
N LEU A 119 -2.85 11.95 15.18
CA LEU A 119 -3.44 13.18 14.68
C LEU A 119 -3.99 14.08 15.78
N ALA A 120 -4.62 13.51 16.80
CA ALA A 120 -5.11 14.26 17.96
C ALA A 120 -3.95 14.84 18.78
N GLU A 121 -2.82 14.13 18.85
CA GLU A 121 -1.62 14.64 19.52
C GLU A 121 -0.96 15.76 18.72
N LEU A 122 -0.79 15.61 17.41
CA LEU A 122 -0.31 16.67 16.52
C LEU A 122 -1.20 17.93 16.63
N ALA A 123 -2.52 17.78 16.67
CA ALA A 123 -3.44 18.90 16.86
C ALA A 123 -3.18 19.62 18.20
N ARG A 124 -2.95 18.86 19.28
CA ARG A 124 -2.61 19.39 20.60
C ARG A 124 -1.26 20.12 20.60
N GLU A 125 -0.22 19.52 20.05
CA GLU A 125 1.15 20.08 20.02
C GLU A 125 1.22 21.41 19.27
N HIS A 126 0.47 21.49 18.16
CA HIS A 126 0.41 22.72 17.37
C HIS A 126 -0.70 23.71 17.82
N GLY A 127 -1.44 23.41 18.91
CA GLY A 127 -2.53 24.25 19.38
C GLY A 127 -3.62 24.47 18.35
N ARG A 128 -3.95 23.44 17.56
CA ARG A 128 -4.92 23.52 16.46
C ARG A 128 -6.09 22.55 16.67
N ARG A 129 -7.22 22.85 16.03
CA ARG A 129 -8.31 21.91 15.84
C ARG A 129 -8.36 21.49 14.37
N ILE A 130 -8.40 20.21 14.08
CA ILE A 130 -8.42 19.65 12.72
C ILE A 130 -9.70 18.85 12.50
N MET A 131 -10.16 18.78 11.26
CA MET A 131 -11.26 17.90 10.90
C MET A 131 -10.71 16.49 10.63
N ILE A 132 -11.34 15.46 11.19
CA ILE A 132 -10.97 14.07 10.89
C ILE A 132 -12.19 13.35 10.34
N ARG A 133 -12.11 12.99 9.04
CA ARG A 133 -13.13 12.18 8.38
C ARG A 133 -12.82 10.71 8.55
N LEU A 134 -13.68 10.00 9.25
CA LEU A 134 -13.63 8.55 9.37
C LEU A 134 -14.43 7.91 8.23
N VAL A 135 -13.76 7.06 7.45
CA VAL A 135 -14.36 6.23 6.40
C VAL A 135 -14.04 4.76 6.66
N LYS A 136 -14.74 3.83 6.02
CA LYS A 136 -14.36 2.40 6.06
C LYS A 136 -13.08 2.15 5.27
N GLY A 137 -13.01 2.58 4.04
CA GLY A 137 -11.91 2.43 3.08
C GLY A 137 -12.43 2.01 1.71
N ALA A 138 -11.76 2.46 0.64
CA ALA A 138 -12.26 2.31 -0.73
C ALA A 138 -11.40 1.43 -1.64
N TYR A 139 -10.29 0.87 -1.13
CA TYR A 139 -9.28 0.18 -1.94
C TYR A 139 -9.03 -1.26 -1.49
N TRP A 140 -10.00 -1.89 -0.81
CA TRP A 140 -9.80 -3.17 -0.13
C TRP A 140 -9.22 -4.26 -1.04
N ASP A 141 -9.80 -4.46 -2.23
CA ASP A 141 -9.32 -5.47 -3.19
C ASP A 141 -7.88 -5.19 -3.65
N ALA A 142 -7.56 -3.92 -3.90
CA ALA A 142 -6.23 -3.49 -4.31
C ALA A 142 -5.20 -3.71 -3.19
N GLU A 143 -5.55 -3.42 -1.93
CA GLU A 143 -4.68 -3.63 -0.77
C GLU A 143 -4.38 -5.11 -0.53
N ILE A 144 -5.40 -5.97 -0.62
CA ILE A 144 -5.22 -7.42 -0.51
C ILE A 144 -4.31 -7.91 -1.63
N LYS A 145 -4.64 -7.58 -2.88
CA LYS A 145 -3.87 -8.02 -4.05
C LYS A 145 -2.43 -7.54 -4.02
N ARG A 146 -2.22 -6.28 -3.66
CA ARG A 146 -0.89 -5.69 -3.56
C ARG A 146 -0.02 -6.38 -2.52
N ALA A 147 -0.54 -6.60 -1.31
CA ALA A 147 0.19 -7.32 -0.27
C ALA A 147 0.61 -8.73 -0.71
N GLN A 148 -0.25 -9.43 -1.48
CA GLN A 148 0.07 -10.73 -2.07
C GLN A 148 1.17 -10.63 -3.13
N VAL A 149 1.06 -9.67 -4.05
CA VAL A 149 2.04 -9.44 -5.12
C VAL A 149 3.39 -9.01 -4.55
N ASP A 150 3.38 -8.13 -3.56
CA ASP A 150 4.60 -7.61 -2.94
C ASP A 150 5.20 -8.59 -1.91
N GLY A 151 4.52 -9.72 -1.62
CA GLY A 151 5.00 -10.74 -0.68
C GLY A 151 5.15 -10.24 0.74
N LEU A 152 4.28 -9.33 1.19
CA LEU A 152 4.35 -8.75 2.52
C LEU A 152 4.03 -9.79 3.61
N ALA A 153 4.50 -9.56 4.83
CA ALA A 153 4.26 -10.46 5.96
C ALA A 153 2.77 -10.62 6.31
N GLY A 154 1.93 -9.65 5.93
CA GLY A 154 0.50 -9.68 6.18
C GLY A 154 -0.23 -8.58 5.40
N TYR A 155 -1.48 -8.36 5.75
CA TYR A 155 -2.31 -7.35 5.12
C TYR A 155 -2.38 -6.08 5.99
N PRO A 156 -2.26 -4.87 5.41
CA PRO A 156 -2.43 -3.61 6.13
C PRO A 156 -3.89 -3.40 6.54
N VAL A 157 -4.82 -4.12 5.91
CA VAL A 157 -6.27 -4.01 6.10
C VAL A 157 -6.85 -5.29 6.71
N PHE A 158 -8.02 -5.19 7.32
CA PHE A 158 -8.78 -6.36 7.77
C PHE A 158 -9.28 -7.16 6.58
N THR A 159 -9.21 -8.49 6.69
CA THR A 159 -9.66 -9.41 5.63
C THR A 159 -11.15 -9.73 5.69
N ARG A 160 -11.84 -9.39 6.80
CA ARG A 160 -13.29 -9.52 6.96
C ARG A 160 -13.95 -8.17 7.10
N LYS A 161 -15.08 -8.00 6.42
CA LYS A 161 -15.86 -6.76 6.49
C LYS A 161 -16.33 -6.44 7.91
N VAL A 162 -16.76 -7.45 8.67
CA VAL A 162 -17.23 -7.26 10.05
C VAL A 162 -16.16 -6.70 10.97
N HIS A 163 -14.88 -7.04 10.75
CA HIS A 163 -13.77 -6.46 11.49
C HIS A 163 -13.59 -4.96 11.16
N THR A 164 -13.81 -4.58 9.91
CA THR A 164 -13.83 -3.16 9.49
C THR A 164 -15.00 -2.42 10.13
N ASP A 165 -16.19 -3.05 10.19
CA ASP A 165 -17.38 -2.46 10.81
C ASP A 165 -17.16 -2.22 12.30
N LEU A 166 -16.59 -3.18 13.03
CA LEU A 166 -16.22 -3.03 14.44
C LEU A 166 -15.12 -1.98 14.64
N SER A 167 -14.08 -2.01 13.80
CA SER A 167 -13.01 -1.01 13.84
C SER A 167 -13.54 0.40 13.62
N TYR A 168 -14.51 0.57 12.72
CA TYR A 168 -15.16 1.87 12.50
C TYR A 168 -15.81 2.40 13.77
N LEU A 169 -16.59 1.57 14.48
CA LEU A 169 -17.24 1.98 15.74
C LEU A 169 -16.21 2.29 16.83
N ALA A 170 -15.15 1.49 16.96
CA ALA A 170 -14.06 1.74 17.89
C ALA A 170 -13.32 3.06 17.59
N CYS A 171 -13.04 3.32 16.30
CA CYS A 171 -12.44 4.57 15.84
C CYS A 171 -13.38 5.78 16.06
N ALA A 172 -14.68 5.61 15.84
CA ALA A 172 -15.67 6.65 16.12
C ALA A 172 -15.70 7.02 17.60
N ALA A 173 -15.69 6.01 18.49
CA ALA A 173 -15.62 6.24 19.92
C ALA A 173 -14.34 7.00 20.36
N ARG A 174 -13.18 6.71 19.70
CA ARG A 174 -11.91 7.45 19.94
C ARG A 174 -11.99 8.89 19.45
N LEU A 175 -12.55 9.13 18.26
CA LEU A 175 -12.73 10.49 17.74
C LEU A 175 -13.65 11.34 18.64
N LEU A 176 -14.75 10.75 19.11
CA LEU A 176 -15.64 11.42 20.04
C LEU A 176 -14.98 11.71 21.41
N ALA A 177 -14.06 10.85 21.85
CA ALA A 177 -13.32 11.07 23.11
C ALA A 177 -12.31 12.23 23.04
N VAL A 178 -11.92 12.66 21.82
CA VAL A 178 -10.98 13.77 21.58
C VAL A 178 -11.62 14.92 20.79
N ALA A 179 -12.95 15.06 20.85
CA ALA A 179 -13.71 16.06 20.09
C ALA A 179 -13.39 17.52 20.49
N ASP A 180 -12.73 17.72 21.62
CA ASP A 180 -12.16 19.00 22.06
C ASP A 180 -11.00 19.47 21.16
N ARG A 181 -10.27 18.53 20.55
CA ARG A 181 -9.08 18.76 19.71
C ARG A 181 -9.34 18.57 18.23
N VAL A 182 -10.33 17.76 17.90
CA VAL A 182 -10.68 17.46 16.51
C VAL A 182 -12.15 17.76 16.25
N TYR A 183 -12.52 17.97 14.99
CA TYR A 183 -13.91 17.99 14.55
C TYR A 183 -14.21 16.67 13.84
N PRO A 184 -14.95 15.75 14.47
CA PRO A 184 -15.26 14.45 13.90
C PRO A 184 -16.21 14.55 12.70
N GLN A 185 -15.89 13.83 11.62
CA GLN A 185 -16.73 13.69 10.44
C GLN A 185 -16.94 12.20 10.15
N PHE A 186 -18.17 11.73 10.21
CA PHE A 186 -18.49 10.29 10.09
C PHE A 186 -19.12 9.99 8.74
N ALA A 187 -18.34 9.42 7.81
CA ALA A 187 -18.84 9.04 6.49
C ALA A 187 -19.38 7.60 6.52
N THR A 188 -20.69 7.45 6.35
CA THR A 188 -21.34 6.13 6.36
C THR A 188 -22.66 6.15 5.56
N HIS A 189 -23.03 4.98 5.01
CA HIS A 189 -24.34 4.71 4.39
C HIS A 189 -25.05 3.55 5.11
N ASN A 190 -24.60 3.21 6.31
CA ASN A 190 -25.14 2.12 7.13
C ASN A 190 -25.91 2.69 8.31
N ALA A 191 -27.22 2.42 8.38
CA ALA A 191 -28.11 2.95 9.42
C ALA A 191 -27.70 2.54 10.83
N HIS A 192 -27.29 1.28 11.04
CA HIS A 192 -26.78 0.81 12.33
C HIS A 192 -25.55 1.60 12.78
N THR A 193 -24.57 1.78 11.87
CA THR A 193 -23.36 2.57 12.15
C THR A 193 -23.71 4.02 12.50
N LEU A 194 -24.65 4.64 11.77
CA LEU A 194 -25.11 5.99 12.01
C LEU A 194 -25.74 6.12 13.40
N ALA A 195 -26.72 5.25 13.71
CA ALA A 195 -27.40 5.24 15.00
C ALA A 195 -26.43 5.01 16.17
N SER A 196 -25.49 4.07 16.01
CA SER A 196 -24.44 3.79 17.01
C SER A 196 -23.55 5.02 17.28
N VAL A 197 -23.11 5.72 16.24
CA VAL A 197 -22.30 6.95 16.38
C VAL A 197 -23.11 8.06 17.05
N ALA A 198 -24.35 8.27 16.63
CA ALA A 198 -25.23 9.27 17.24
C ALA A 198 -25.46 8.99 18.74
N GLN A 199 -25.70 7.73 19.11
CA GLN A 199 -25.85 7.33 20.52
C GLN A 199 -24.56 7.55 21.31
N MET A 200 -23.41 7.13 20.78
CA MET A 200 -22.09 7.35 21.41
C MET A 200 -21.77 8.84 21.62
N ALA A 201 -22.18 9.69 20.69
CA ALA A 201 -22.02 11.14 20.81
C ALA A 201 -22.94 11.72 21.91
N ALA A 202 -24.21 11.30 21.95
CA ALA A 202 -25.17 11.70 22.96
C ALA A 202 -24.70 11.28 24.38
N ASP A 203 -24.23 10.04 24.55
CA ASP A 203 -23.74 9.53 25.82
C ASP A 203 -22.52 10.30 26.36
N ARG A 204 -21.74 10.94 25.47
CA ARG A 204 -20.59 11.76 25.80
C ARG A 204 -20.86 13.26 25.85
N GLY A 205 -22.08 13.67 25.51
CA GLY A 205 -22.45 15.09 25.38
C GLY A 205 -21.70 15.81 24.25
N VAL A 206 -21.21 15.10 23.24
CA VAL A 206 -20.55 15.69 22.08
C VAL A 206 -21.61 16.15 21.09
N THR A 207 -21.61 17.44 20.76
CA THR A 207 -22.58 18.08 19.85
C THR A 207 -21.93 18.60 18.55
N GLU A 208 -20.62 18.80 18.57
CA GLU A 208 -19.87 19.33 17.43
C GLU A 208 -19.24 18.20 16.60
N TYR A 209 -20.03 17.63 15.70
CA TYR A 209 -19.62 16.66 14.70
C TYR A 209 -20.58 16.70 13.51
N GLU A 210 -20.23 16.04 12.43
CA GLU A 210 -21.10 15.89 11.27
C GLU A 210 -21.08 14.46 10.72
N PHE A 211 -22.18 14.07 10.10
CA PHE A 211 -22.19 12.94 9.19
C PHE A 211 -21.83 13.35 7.78
N GLN A 212 -21.40 12.40 6.97
CA GLN A 212 -21.15 12.60 5.55
C GLN A 212 -21.72 11.46 4.72
N CYS A 213 -22.31 11.78 3.58
CA CYS A 213 -22.74 10.80 2.59
C CYS A 213 -22.25 11.16 1.20
N LEU A 214 -22.22 10.15 0.33
CA LEU A 214 -21.92 10.34 -1.08
C LEU A 214 -23.19 10.78 -1.81
N HIS A 215 -23.04 11.76 -2.70
CA HIS A 215 -24.14 12.20 -3.55
C HIS A 215 -24.74 11.04 -4.35
N GLY A 216 -26.05 10.90 -4.33
CA GLY A 216 -26.80 9.83 -4.99
C GLY A 216 -26.85 8.50 -4.27
N MET A 217 -26.36 8.40 -3.01
CA MET A 217 -26.32 7.13 -2.28
C MET A 217 -27.01 7.13 -0.92
N GLY A 218 -26.99 8.20 -0.19
CA GLY A 218 -27.35 8.20 1.22
C GLY A 218 -28.49 9.12 1.60
N GLU A 219 -28.99 9.92 0.70
CA GLU A 219 -29.97 10.95 0.97
C GLU A 219 -31.21 10.42 1.73
N PRO A 220 -31.88 9.32 1.31
CA PRO A 220 -33.06 8.80 2.02
C PRO A 220 -32.78 8.39 3.47
N LEU A 221 -31.59 7.95 3.79
CA LEU A 221 -31.17 7.64 5.16
C LEU A 221 -31.09 8.92 5.99
N TYR A 222 -30.45 9.94 5.40
CA TYR A 222 -30.17 11.20 6.09
C TYR A 222 -31.38 12.13 6.17
N ASP A 223 -32.35 12.05 5.27
CA ASP A 223 -33.63 12.79 5.33
C ASP A 223 -34.38 12.54 6.65
N ASN A 224 -34.18 11.37 7.26
CA ASN A 224 -34.80 11.02 8.54
C ASN A 224 -33.96 11.43 9.77
N VAL A 225 -32.68 11.84 9.57
CA VAL A 225 -31.75 12.11 10.66
C VAL A 225 -31.39 13.58 10.74
N VAL A 226 -31.33 14.26 9.58
CA VAL A 226 -30.99 15.68 9.51
C VAL A 226 -32.15 16.53 9.99
N THR A 227 -32.06 16.99 11.25
CA THR A 227 -33.02 17.94 11.81
C THR A 227 -32.30 19.25 12.11
N PRO A 228 -32.67 20.35 11.47
CA PRO A 228 -32.05 21.65 11.73
C PRO A 228 -32.09 22.01 13.21
N GLY A 229 -30.93 22.40 13.76
CA GLY A 229 -30.78 22.83 15.15
C GLY A 229 -30.65 21.71 16.18
N GLN A 230 -30.69 20.44 15.80
CA GLN A 230 -30.40 19.34 16.72
C GLN A 230 -28.90 18.94 16.69
N PRO A 231 -28.29 18.59 17.84
CA PRO A 231 -26.97 18.02 17.90
C PRO A 231 -26.88 16.77 17.01
N GLY A 232 -25.81 16.68 16.17
CA GLY A 232 -25.65 15.56 15.25
C GLY A 232 -26.56 15.55 14.02
N GLY A 233 -27.42 16.55 13.88
CA GLY A 233 -28.33 16.69 12.73
C GLY A 233 -27.68 17.28 11.48
N ARG A 234 -26.34 17.31 11.38
CA ARG A 234 -25.64 17.83 10.22
C ARG A 234 -25.19 16.69 9.31
N CYS A 235 -25.46 16.82 8.02
CA CYS A 235 -24.94 15.92 7.01
C CYS A 235 -24.33 16.72 5.86
N ARG A 236 -23.07 16.44 5.53
CA ARG A 236 -22.38 16.99 4.37
C ARG A 236 -22.42 15.99 3.23
N ILE A 237 -22.88 16.42 2.07
CA ILE A 237 -22.94 15.60 0.87
C ILE A 237 -21.61 15.75 0.12
N TYR A 238 -20.89 14.65 -0.08
CA TYR A 238 -19.68 14.59 -0.87
C TYR A 238 -20.03 14.34 -2.34
N ALA A 239 -19.70 15.28 -3.20
CA ALA A 239 -19.90 15.18 -4.64
C ALA A 239 -18.56 15.34 -5.40
N PRO A 240 -18.26 14.48 -6.38
CA PRO A 240 -17.07 14.64 -7.20
C PRO A 240 -17.22 15.81 -8.16
N VAL A 241 -16.13 16.53 -8.41
CA VAL A 241 -16.08 17.61 -9.39
C VAL A 241 -15.32 17.10 -10.64
N GLY A 242 -15.97 17.15 -11.78
CA GLY A 242 -15.35 16.71 -13.05
C GLY A 242 -16.37 16.55 -14.17
N ASN A 243 -15.85 16.27 -15.36
CA ASN A 243 -16.70 15.90 -16.50
C ASN A 243 -16.95 14.39 -16.54
N HIS A 244 -17.87 13.95 -17.39
CA HIS A 244 -18.26 12.54 -17.52
C HIS A 244 -17.05 11.60 -17.70
N ALA A 245 -16.09 11.93 -18.55
CA ALA A 245 -14.93 11.08 -18.82
C ALA A 245 -14.01 10.96 -17.59
N SER A 246 -13.83 12.03 -16.80
CA SER A 246 -12.98 12.03 -15.63
C SER A 246 -13.63 11.38 -14.40
N LEU A 247 -14.96 11.28 -14.36
CA LEU A 247 -15.72 10.69 -13.27
C LEU A 247 -15.99 9.19 -13.43
N LEU A 248 -15.72 8.61 -14.60
CA LEU A 248 -15.98 7.18 -14.84
C LEU A 248 -15.36 6.25 -13.78
N PRO A 249 -14.07 6.38 -13.38
CA PRO A 249 -13.50 5.55 -12.33
C PRO A 249 -14.18 5.73 -10.96
N TYR A 250 -14.68 6.91 -10.66
CA TYR A 250 -15.46 7.17 -9.45
C TYR A 250 -16.78 6.41 -9.50
N LEU A 251 -17.53 6.49 -10.59
CA LEU A 251 -18.83 5.83 -10.77
C LEU A 251 -18.70 4.30 -10.74
N VAL A 252 -17.67 3.75 -11.38
CA VAL A 252 -17.41 2.29 -11.35
C VAL A 252 -17.22 1.79 -9.92
N ARG A 253 -16.40 2.48 -9.10
CA ARG A 253 -16.24 2.10 -7.69
C ARG A 253 -17.56 2.17 -6.90
N ARG A 254 -18.41 3.15 -7.19
CA ARG A 254 -19.75 3.25 -6.54
C ARG A 254 -20.66 2.09 -6.95
N LEU A 255 -20.67 1.72 -8.21
CA LEU A 255 -21.42 0.56 -8.69
C LEU A 255 -20.95 -0.74 -8.03
N LEU A 256 -19.65 -0.94 -7.91
CA LEU A 256 -19.09 -2.12 -7.24
C LEU A 256 -19.41 -2.13 -5.73
N GLU A 257 -19.33 -0.99 -5.07
CA GLU A 257 -19.67 -0.86 -3.66
C GLU A 257 -21.15 -1.15 -3.40
N ASN A 258 -22.04 -0.60 -4.22
CA ASN A 258 -23.49 -0.82 -4.10
C ASN A 258 -23.89 -2.24 -4.49
N GLY A 259 -23.21 -2.84 -5.49
CA GLY A 259 -23.48 -4.20 -5.96
C GLY A 259 -22.89 -5.30 -5.07
N ALA A 260 -22.07 -4.96 -4.09
CA ALA A 260 -21.48 -5.98 -3.21
C ALA A 260 -22.56 -6.59 -2.30
N ASN A 261 -22.71 -7.92 -2.31
CA ASN A 261 -23.68 -8.67 -1.50
C ASN A 261 -23.58 -8.38 0.01
N THR A 262 -22.45 -7.88 0.47
CA THR A 262 -22.21 -7.52 1.88
C THR A 262 -22.49 -6.06 2.18
N SER A 263 -22.80 -5.22 1.18
CA SER A 263 -23.10 -3.82 1.41
C SER A 263 -24.44 -3.65 2.11
N PHE A 264 -24.55 -2.68 3.02
CA PHE A 264 -25.82 -2.39 3.69
C PHE A 264 -26.90 -1.96 2.68
N VAL A 265 -26.53 -1.16 1.69
CA VAL A 265 -27.44 -0.67 0.64
C VAL A 265 -28.00 -1.81 -0.19
N ASN A 266 -27.20 -2.82 -0.51
CA ASN A 266 -27.70 -4.01 -1.23
C ASN A 266 -28.61 -4.86 -0.34
N ARG A 267 -28.20 -5.12 0.90
CA ARG A 267 -28.93 -5.99 1.82
C ARG A 267 -30.28 -5.41 2.27
N ILE A 268 -30.43 -4.07 2.35
CA ILE A 268 -31.69 -3.44 2.78
C ILE A 268 -32.79 -3.55 1.72
N VAL A 269 -32.43 -3.70 0.44
CA VAL A 269 -33.40 -3.87 -0.65
C VAL A 269 -33.68 -5.33 -0.96
N ASP A 270 -32.97 -6.26 -0.33
CA ASP A 270 -33.18 -7.69 -0.46
C ASP A 270 -34.23 -8.19 0.54
N GLU A 271 -35.45 -8.44 0.05
CA GLU A 271 -36.56 -8.90 0.88
C GLU A 271 -36.30 -10.24 1.59
N ALA A 272 -35.34 -11.02 1.14
CA ALA A 272 -34.94 -12.26 1.77
C ALA A 272 -34.08 -12.06 3.03
N VAL A 273 -33.55 -10.85 3.27
CA VAL A 273 -32.73 -10.53 4.43
C VAL A 273 -33.60 -10.01 5.58
N PRO A 274 -33.73 -10.74 6.70
CA PRO A 274 -34.49 -10.26 7.86
C PRO A 274 -33.89 -8.97 8.43
N VAL A 275 -34.72 -8.07 8.93
CA VAL A 275 -34.28 -6.80 9.55
C VAL A 275 -33.31 -7.05 10.69
N ASP A 276 -33.54 -8.06 11.53
CA ASP A 276 -32.64 -8.43 12.64
C ASP A 276 -31.22 -8.78 12.17
N ALA A 277 -31.08 -9.34 10.96
CA ALA A 277 -29.77 -9.63 10.37
C ALA A 277 -29.03 -8.36 9.93
N LEU A 278 -29.75 -7.27 9.64
CA LEU A 278 -29.19 -5.95 9.34
C LEU A 278 -28.75 -5.21 10.61
N LEU A 279 -29.37 -5.52 11.74
CA LEU A 279 -29.13 -4.91 13.05
C LEU A 279 -28.12 -5.68 13.91
N THR A 280 -27.53 -6.75 13.38
CA THR A 280 -26.52 -7.53 14.12
C THR A 280 -25.36 -6.64 14.54
N ASP A 281 -25.04 -6.61 15.85
CA ASP A 281 -23.87 -5.90 16.37
C ASP A 281 -22.58 -6.50 15.77
N PRO A 282 -21.71 -5.68 15.17
CA PRO A 282 -20.41 -6.13 14.69
C PRO A 282 -19.57 -6.82 15.76
N LEU A 283 -19.67 -6.41 17.03
CA LEU A 283 -18.94 -7.05 18.13
C LEU A 283 -19.39 -8.50 18.33
N ASP A 284 -20.70 -8.75 18.35
CA ASP A 284 -21.26 -10.10 18.48
C ASP A 284 -20.88 -10.98 17.28
N ALA A 285 -20.85 -10.39 16.08
CA ALA A 285 -20.44 -11.10 14.88
C ALA A 285 -18.94 -11.49 14.94
N VAL A 286 -18.08 -10.60 15.41
CA VAL A 286 -16.64 -10.90 15.60
C VAL A 286 -16.43 -11.95 16.69
N HIS A 287 -17.18 -11.90 17.79
CA HIS A 287 -17.10 -12.93 18.84
C HIS A 287 -17.49 -14.32 18.32
N ARG A 288 -18.53 -14.41 17.48
CA ARG A 288 -18.96 -15.69 16.85
C ARG A 288 -17.88 -16.25 15.92
N ASP A 289 -17.18 -15.39 15.20
CA ASP A 289 -16.09 -15.78 14.29
C ASP A 289 -14.75 -16.00 15.02
N GLY A 290 -14.68 -15.78 16.35
CA GLY A 290 -13.48 -15.89 17.16
C GLY A 290 -12.40 -14.85 16.81
N GLY A 291 -12.74 -13.77 16.11
CA GLY A 291 -11.79 -12.74 15.68
C GLY A 291 -10.81 -13.20 14.57
N HIS A 292 -11.02 -14.36 13.99
CA HIS A 292 -10.13 -14.92 12.98
C HIS A 292 -10.19 -14.19 11.64
N PRO A 293 -9.09 -14.10 10.88
CA PRO A 293 -9.09 -13.57 9.52
C PRO A 293 -9.96 -14.42 8.58
N HIS A 294 -10.22 -13.91 7.39
CA HIS A 294 -11.05 -14.62 6.39
C HIS A 294 -10.37 -15.92 5.95
N PRO A 295 -11.02 -17.09 6.07
CA PRO A 295 -10.38 -18.39 5.83
C PRO A 295 -9.98 -18.63 4.36
N ALA A 296 -10.65 -17.97 3.41
CA ALA A 296 -10.31 -18.06 1.99
C ALA A 296 -9.28 -17.01 1.54
N ILE A 297 -8.72 -16.23 2.47
CA ILE A 297 -7.67 -15.25 2.19
C ILE A 297 -6.45 -15.65 3.03
N PRO A 298 -5.58 -16.53 2.50
CA PRO A 298 -4.36 -16.94 3.20
C PRO A 298 -3.40 -15.76 3.38
N LEU A 299 -2.42 -15.87 4.27
CA LEU A 299 -1.35 -14.89 4.33
C LEU A 299 -0.59 -14.84 2.98
N PRO A 300 0.01 -13.71 2.61
CA PRO A 300 0.75 -13.59 1.34
C PRO A 300 1.80 -14.68 1.14
N GLN A 301 2.49 -15.11 2.20
CA GLN A 301 3.48 -16.19 2.14
C GLN A 301 2.85 -17.56 1.79
N ASP A 302 1.58 -17.78 2.12
CA ASP A 302 0.87 -19.04 1.97
C ASP A 302 -0.07 -19.05 0.75
N LEU A 303 0.08 -18.06 -0.14
CA LEU A 303 -0.77 -17.82 -1.31
C LEU A 303 -0.94 -19.06 -2.20
N PHE A 304 0.11 -19.86 -2.33
CA PHE A 304 0.13 -21.06 -3.18
C PHE A 304 -0.17 -22.37 -2.40
N GLY A 305 -0.67 -22.24 -1.18
CA GLY A 305 -1.00 -23.38 -0.31
C GLY A 305 0.22 -24.28 -0.04
N PRO A 306 0.02 -25.61 0.03
CA PRO A 306 1.11 -26.53 0.35
C PRO A 306 2.11 -26.73 -0.79
N THR A 307 1.81 -26.25 -2.00
CA THR A 307 2.65 -26.50 -3.19
C THR A 307 4.00 -25.79 -3.07
N ARG A 308 3.97 -24.53 -2.67
CA ARG A 308 5.19 -23.73 -2.47
C ARG A 308 4.91 -22.50 -1.62
N ARG A 309 5.91 -22.05 -0.89
CA ARG A 309 5.88 -20.77 -0.20
C ARG A 309 6.10 -19.62 -1.21
N ASN A 310 5.33 -18.55 -1.10
CA ASN A 310 5.59 -17.32 -1.85
C ASN A 310 6.87 -16.64 -1.31
N SER A 311 7.63 -15.97 -2.18
CA SER A 311 8.84 -15.25 -1.78
C SER A 311 8.52 -14.07 -0.85
N ALA A 312 9.37 -13.84 0.15
CA ALA A 312 9.24 -12.71 1.07
C ALA A 312 9.63 -11.39 0.40
N GLY A 313 8.78 -10.37 0.57
CA GLY A 313 9.07 -9.00 0.13
C GLY A 313 9.33 -8.06 1.30
N LEU A 314 9.58 -6.79 0.97
CA LEU A 314 9.81 -5.70 1.92
C LEU A 314 8.75 -4.62 1.73
N ASP A 315 8.21 -4.13 2.83
CA ASP A 315 7.26 -3.00 2.79
C ASP A 315 8.03 -1.67 2.67
N LEU A 316 8.16 -1.19 1.43
CA LEU A 316 8.79 0.11 1.15
C LEU A 316 7.94 1.33 1.55
N ALA A 317 6.81 1.12 2.23
CA ALA A 317 6.05 2.18 2.87
C ALA A 317 6.34 2.28 4.38
N SER A 318 6.97 1.27 4.96
CA SER A 318 7.38 1.24 6.36
C SER A 318 8.73 1.90 6.58
N ASP A 319 8.79 2.98 7.36
CA ASP A 319 10.04 3.65 7.70
C ASP A 319 11.02 2.73 8.42
N ALA A 320 10.52 1.85 9.27
CA ALA A 320 11.36 0.88 9.98
C ALA A 320 12.07 -0.07 9.01
N GLU A 321 11.35 -0.58 7.99
CA GLU A 321 11.94 -1.45 6.97
C GLU A 321 12.88 -0.70 6.04
N ILE A 322 12.52 0.52 5.61
CA ILE A 322 13.39 1.36 4.77
C ILE A 322 14.69 1.67 5.52
N ASN A 323 14.62 2.13 6.77
CA ASN A 323 15.79 2.48 7.55
C ASN A 323 16.70 1.28 7.80
N ARG A 324 16.13 0.10 8.05
CA ARG A 324 16.89 -1.15 8.17
C ARG A 324 17.61 -1.48 6.85
N LEU A 325 16.87 -1.47 5.74
CA LEU A 325 17.44 -1.74 4.42
C LEU A 325 18.55 -0.73 4.06
N ASP A 326 18.36 0.55 4.34
CA ASP A 326 19.34 1.60 4.08
C ASP A 326 20.62 1.39 4.89
N ALA A 327 20.50 1.02 6.16
CA ALA A 327 21.65 0.72 7.01
C ALA A 327 22.44 -0.50 6.48
N GLU A 328 21.74 -1.57 6.08
CA GLU A 328 22.35 -2.75 5.51
C GLU A 328 23.04 -2.46 4.15
N LEU A 329 22.38 -1.70 3.27
CA LEU A 329 22.94 -1.29 1.97
C LEU A 329 24.19 -0.39 2.16
N ALA A 330 24.20 0.47 3.16
CA ALA A 330 25.34 1.32 3.48
C ALA A 330 26.58 0.50 3.88
N LEU A 331 26.41 -0.59 4.61
CA LEU A 331 27.50 -1.50 4.96
C LEU A 331 28.06 -2.21 3.72
N LEU A 332 27.25 -2.47 2.71
CA LEU A 332 27.64 -3.11 1.47
C LEU A 332 28.21 -2.14 0.42
N ALA A 333 28.03 -0.83 0.61
CA ALA A 333 28.41 0.17 -0.38
C ALA A 333 29.92 0.18 -0.70
N SER A 334 30.77 -0.14 0.26
CA SER A 334 32.22 -0.19 0.12
C SER A 334 32.79 -1.61 -0.10
N ARG A 335 31.92 -2.64 -0.10
CA ARG A 335 32.34 -4.03 -0.29
C ARG A 335 32.79 -4.24 -1.74
N PRO A 336 34.04 -4.64 -1.99
CA PRO A 336 34.51 -5.03 -3.33
C PRO A 336 33.95 -6.42 -3.67
N TRP A 337 33.41 -6.55 -4.88
CA TRP A 337 32.92 -7.82 -5.39
C TRP A 337 33.87 -8.36 -6.42
N SER A 338 34.00 -9.68 -6.50
CA SER A 338 34.76 -10.35 -7.56
C SER A 338 33.97 -11.57 -8.02
N ALA A 339 33.86 -11.73 -9.31
CA ALA A 339 33.20 -12.88 -9.93
C ALA A 339 34.08 -13.48 -11.02
N GLU A 340 33.96 -14.78 -11.17
CA GLU A 340 34.65 -15.56 -12.22
C GLU A 340 33.75 -16.71 -12.67
N PRO A 341 34.00 -17.31 -13.85
CA PRO A 341 33.28 -18.51 -14.29
C PRO A 341 33.43 -19.66 -13.31
N ILE A 342 32.33 -20.28 -12.92
CA ILE A 342 32.34 -21.47 -12.07
C ILE A 342 32.42 -22.69 -12.97
N LEU A 343 33.58 -23.31 -13.01
CA LEU A 343 33.91 -24.46 -13.86
C LEU A 343 34.06 -25.71 -13.00
N ALA A 344 33.57 -26.86 -13.48
CA ALA A 344 33.51 -28.10 -12.70
C ALA A 344 34.86 -28.72 -12.45
N SER A 345 35.85 -28.54 -13.33
CA SER A 345 37.08 -29.36 -13.35
C SER A 345 38.41 -28.58 -13.30
N HIS A 346 38.38 -27.28 -13.48
CA HIS A 346 39.62 -26.49 -13.53
C HIS A 346 39.32 -24.99 -13.30
N PRO A 347 40.29 -24.20 -12.85
CA PRO A 347 40.11 -22.76 -12.72
C PRO A 347 39.96 -22.12 -14.11
N PRO A 348 39.23 -20.98 -14.20
CA PRO A 348 39.09 -20.24 -15.44
C PRO A 348 40.46 -19.74 -15.96
N SER A 349 40.60 -19.69 -17.27
CA SER A 349 41.88 -19.31 -17.94
C SER A 349 41.90 -17.86 -18.40
N GLY A 350 40.82 -17.11 -18.21
CA GLY A 350 40.68 -15.70 -18.63
C GLY A 350 41.61 -14.75 -17.86
N THR A 351 42.15 -13.77 -18.53
CA THR A 351 42.90 -12.64 -17.96
C THR A 351 42.84 -11.46 -18.90
N PRO A 352 42.80 -10.19 -18.43
CA PRO A 352 42.73 -9.73 -17.02
C PRO A 352 41.33 -9.71 -16.48
N TYR A 353 41.18 -9.47 -15.17
CA TYR A 353 39.91 -9.07 -14.56
C TYR A 353 39.49 -7.70 -15.07
N LEU A 354 38.23 -7.58 -15.47
CA LEU A 354 37.64 -6.35 -15.97
C LEU A 354 36.88 -5.64 -14.85
N PRO A 355 36.96 -4.30 -14.76
CA PRO A 355 36.18 -3.55 -13.76
C PRO A 355 34.70 -3.52 -14.12
N VAL A 356 33.86 -3.72 -13.11
CA VAL A 356 32.43 -3.53 -13.19
C VAL A 356 32.09 -2.22 -12.49
N THR A 357 31.44 -1.29 -13.19
CA THR A 357 31.11 0.04 -12.69
C THR A 357 29.60 0.27 -12.62
N ASN A 358 29.18 1.09 -11.67
CA ASN A 358 27.79 1.48 -11.50
C ASN A 358 27.34 2.39 -12.69
N PRO A 359 26.29 2.02 -13.44
CA PRO A 359 25.83 2.82 -14.59
C PRO A 359 25.30 4.20 -14.18
N ALA A 360 24.82 4.36 -12.94
CA ALA A 360 24.35 5.65 -12.43
C ALA A 360 25.49 6.55 -11.91
N ASN A 361 26.63 5.96 -11.54
CA ASN A 361 27.82 6.66 -11.06
C ASN A 361 29.10 5.92 -11.45
N ARG A 362 29.67 6.25 -12.57
CA ARG A 362 30.87 5.55 -13.11
C ARG A 362 32.13 5.65 -12.25
N HIS A 363 32.16 6.49 -11.22
CA HIS A 363 33.23 6.53 -10.22
C HIS A 363 33.06 5.46 -9.13
N ASP A 364 31.88 4.86 -9.02
CA ASP A 364 31.61 3.74 -8.14
C ASP A 364 31.96 2.43 -8.85
N GLN A 365 33.13 1.88 -8.52
CA GLN A 365 33.52 0.55 -8.96
C GLN A 365 32.86 -0.49 -8.06
N VAL A 366 31.91 -1.25 -8.60
CA VAL A 366 31.18 -2.30 -7.89
C VAL A 366 32.08 -3.48 -7.57
N GLY A 367 32.94 -3.86 -8.54
CA GLY A 367 33.83 -5.00 -8.39
C GLY A 367 34.64 -5.28 -9.65
N THR A 368 35.02 -6.53 -9.79
CA THR A 368 35.77 -7.05 -10.97
C THR A 368 35.18 -8.37 -11.43
N VAL A 369 35.25 -8.64 -12.72
CA VAL A 369 34.79 -9.89 -13.32
C VAL A 369 35.88 -10.47 -14.21
N LEU A 370 36.05 -11.78 -14.12
CA LEU A 370 36.86 -12.54 -15.09
C LEU A 370 35.89 -13.16 -16.11
N GLU A 371 36.10 -12.87 -17.38
CA GLU A 371 35.29 -13.45 -18.45
C GLU A 371 35.83 -14.81 -18.89
N ALA A 372 34.97 -15.75 -19.26
CA ALA A 372 35.34 -17.05 -19.80
C ALA A 372 35.97 -16.91 -21.18
N THR A 373 37.00 -17.67 -21.44
CA THR A 373 37.60 -17.84 -22.78
C THR A 373 36.80 -18.87 -23.59
N LEU A 374 37.02 -18.89 -24.91
CA LEU A 374 36.44 -19.95 -25.76
C LEU A 374 36.85 -21.35 -25.32
N THR A 375 38.07 -21.47 -24.78
CA THR A 375 38.59 -22.74 -24.23
C THR A 375 37.82 -23.14 -22.96
N ASP A 376 37.50 -22.18 -22.08
CA ASP A 376 36.72 -22.44 -20.87
C ASP A 376 35.31 -22.88 -21.23
N VAL A 377 34.67 -22.24 -22.23
CA VAL A 377 33.35 -22.62 -22.73
C VAL A 377 33.35 -24.04 -23.31
N ALA A 378 34.33 -24.38 -24.15
CA ALA A 378 34.45 -25.72 -24.73
C ALA A 378 34.55 -26.79 -23.64
N ARG A 379 35.42 -26.57 -22.64
CA ARG A 379 35.61 -27.48 -21.50
C ARG A 379 34.36 -27.57 -20.62
N ALA A 380 33.63 -26.46 -20.44
CA ALA A 380 32.37 -26.48 -19.67
C ALA A 380 31.32 -27.34 -20.36
N VAL A 381 31.17 -27.25 -21.67
CA VAL A 381 30.24 -28.07 -22.45
C VAL A 381 30.66 -29.55 -22.38
N GLU A 382 31.93 -29.87 -22.55
CA GLU A 382 32.45 -31.26 -22.45
C GLU A 382 32.22 -31.84 -21.05
N ALA A 383 32.44 -31.04 -19.98
CA ALA A 383 32.18 -31.48 -18.62
C ALA A 383 30.71 -31.72 -18.36
N ALA A 384 29.82 -30.85 -18.88
CA ALA A 384 28.36 -31.00 -18.76
C ALA A 384 27.88 -32.24 -19.50
N ASP A 385 28.37 -32.52 -20.70
CA ASP A 385 28.03 -33.71 -21.47
C ASP A 385 28.51 -35.00 -20.77
N THR A 386 29.73 -35.01 -20.28
CA THR A 386 30.28 -36.14 -19.50
C THR A 386 29.49 -36.46 -18.24
N PHE A 387 28.95 -35.42 -17.56
CA PHE A 387 28.20 -35.55 -16.32
C PHE A 387 26.71 -35.80 -16.56
N ALA A 388 26.22 -35.78 -17.79
CA ALA A 388 24.77 -35.84 -18.12
C ALA A 388 24.06 -37.07 -17.57
N ASP A 389 24.70 -38.24 -17.70
CA ASP A 389 24.13 -39.51 -17.22
C ASP A 389 24.09 -39.58 -15.69
N ASP A 390 25.14 -39.12 -15.02
CA ASP A 390 25.19 -39.03 -13.56
C ASP A 390 24.10 -38.10 -13.03
N TRP A 391 23.93 -36.94 -13.68
CA TRP A 391 22.88 -35.99 -13.32
C TRP A 391 21.45 -36.55 -13.57
N HIS A 392 21.30 -37.28 -14.67
CA HIS A 392 20.02 -37.94 -14.98
C HIS A 392 19.64 -39.00 -13.92
N ALA A 393 20.65 -39.69 -13.37
CA ALA A 393 20.45 -40.68 -12.31
C ALA A 393 20.08 -40.06 -10.96
N VAL A 394 20.25 -38.74 -10.76
CA VAL A 394 19.85 -38.07 -9.53
C VAL A 394 18.32 -38.06 -9.40
N PRO A 395 17.74 -38.59 -8.31
CA PRO A 395 16.30 -38.63 -8.13
C PRO A 395 15.65 -37.24 -8.20
N PRO A 396 14.47 -37.08 -8.83
CA PRO A 396 13.75 -35.81 -8.92
C PRO A 396 13.58 -35.06 -7.57
N PRO A 397 13.24 -35.74 -6.44
CA PRO A 397 13.14 -35.04 -5.15
C PRO A 397 14.47 -34.41 -4.69
N ARG A 398 15.62 -35.02 -5.00
CA ARG A 398 16.93 -34.48 -4.63
C ARG A 398 17.27 -33.27 -5.48
N ARG A 399 16.94 -33.27 -6.78
CA ARG A 399 17.08 -32.09 -7.65
C ARG A 399 16.16 -30.95 -7.19
N ALA A 400 14.92 -31.26 -6.83
CA ALA A 400 13.98 -30.31 -6.25
C ALA A 400 14.50 -29.69 -4.94
N SER A 401 15.12 -30.51 -4.07
CA SER A 401 15.71 -30.01 -2.81
C SER A 401 16.86 -29.04 -3.05
N ALA A 402 17.68 -29.24 -4.11
CA ALA A 402 18.74 -28.30 -4.46
C ALA A 402 18.17 -26.92 -4.86
N LEU A 403 17.08 -26.88 -5.65
CA LEU A 403 16.41 -25.64 -6.02
C LEU A 403 15.78 -24.94 -4.80
N ARG A 404 15.18 -25.70 -3.87
CA ARG A 404 14.64 -25.14 -2.63
C ARG A 404 15.75 -24.52 -1.77
N ALA A 405 16.89 -25.20 -1.65
CA ALA A 405 18.05 -24.69 -0.93
C ALA A 405 18.60 -23.40 -1.58
N ALA A 406 18.63 -23.34 -2.92
CA ALA A 406 18.99 -22.12 -3.64
C ALA A 406 18.02 -20.97 -3.35
N ALA A 407 16.70 -21.22 -3.36
CA ALA A 407 15.70 -20.24 -3.02
C ALA A 407 15.89 -19.67 -1.60
N ASP A 408 16.14 -20.54 -0.63
CA ASP A 408 16.37 -20.15 0.76
C ASP A 408 17.69 -19.35 0.91
N ALA A 409 18.72 -19.70 0.14
CA ALA A 409 19.97 -18.93 0.09
C ALA A 409 19.77 -17.54 -0.54
N PHE A 410 18.97 -17.41 -1.60
CA PHE A 410 18.61 -16.10 -2.16
C PHE A 410 17.87 -15.23 -1.15
N GLU A 411 16.92 -15.76 -0.40
CA GLU A 411 16.23 -15.01 0.66
C GLU A 411 17.17 -14.63 1.81
N ALA A 412 18.04 -15.52 2.25
CA ALA A 412 19.00 -15.27 3.33
C ALA A 412 20.00 -14.15 2.98
N HIS A 413 20.38 -14.04 1.71
CA HIS A 413 21.32 -13.04 1.19
C HIS A 413 20.65 -11.93 0.38
N GLN A 414 19.34 -11.70 0.55
CA GLN A 414 18.59 -10.79 -0.31
C GLN A 414 19.17 -9.38 -0.36
N THR A 415 19.70 -8.84 0.75
CA THR A 415 20.26 -7.48 0.79
C THR A 415 21.54 -7.37 -0.06
N GLU A 416 22.36 -8.41 -0.11
CA GLU A 416 23.54 -8.47 -0.98
C GLU A 416 23.12 -8.42 -2.46
N PHE A 417 22.13 -9.22 -2.85
CA PHE A 417 21.60 -9.23 -4.21
C PHE A 417 20.89 -7.92 -4.58
N ILE A 418 20.12 -7.33 -3.65
CA ILE A 418 19.52 -6.01 -3.84
C ILE A 418 20.61 -4.97 -4.09
N SER A 419 21.69 -4.96 -3.29
CA SER A 419 22.83 -4.04 -3.46
C SER A 419 23.47 -4.18 -4.85
N LEU A 420 23.72 -5.42 -5.28
CA LEU A 420 24.28 -5.71 -6.61
C LEU A 420 23.35 -5.26 -7.73
N CYS A 421 22.05 -5.60 -7.66
CA CYS A 421 21.07 -5.18 -8.66
C CYS A 421 20.96 -3.65 -8.78
N ILE A 422 21.09 -2.93 -7.67
CA ILE A 422 21.09 -1.46 -7.68
C ILE A 422 22.37 -0.92 -8.28
N ARG A 423 23.54 -1.39 -7.82
CA ARG A 423 24.85 -0.82 -8.18
C ARG A 423 25.33 -1.28 -9.54
N GLU A 424 25.14 -2.55 -9.90
CA GLU A 424 25.62 -3.11 -11.16
C GLU A 424 24.63 -2.91 -12.32
N ALA A 425 23.34 -3.15 -12.07
CA ALA A 425 22.30 -3.06 -13.10
C ALA A 425 21.50 -1.74 -13.09
N GLY A 426 21.78 -0.83 -12.17
CA GLY A 426 21.10 0.47 -12.09
C GLY A 426 19.61 0.37 -11.74
N LYS A 427 19.18 -0.68 -11.05
CA LYS A 427 17.78 -0.89 -10.68
C LYS A 427 17.34 0.03 -9.53
N THR A 428 16.06 0.37 -9.50
CA THR A 428 15.45 0.97 -8.31
C THR A 428 15.35 -0.07 -7.19
N ARG A 429 15.22 0.37 -5.93
CA ARG A 429 15.03 -0.54 -4.78
C ARG A 429 13.87 -1.52 -5.01
N ALA A 430 12.72 -1.02 -5.44
CA ALA A 430 11.55 -1.85 -5.70
C ALA A 430 11.82 -2.92 -6.79
N ASN A 431 12.49 -2.53 -7.88
CA ASN A 431 12.84 -3.48 -8.94
C ASN A 431 13.91 -4.47 -8.51
N ALA A 432 14.86 -4.07 -7.66
CA ALA A 432 15.89 -4.99 -7.12
C ALA A 432 15.26 -6.02 -6.17
N ILE A 433 14.31 -5.61 -5.32
CA ILE A 433 13.54 -6.54 -4.48
C ILE A 433 12.74 -7.51 -5.35
N ALA A 434 12.10 -7.02 -6.42
CA ALA A 434 11.35 -7.86 -7.34
C ALA A 434 12.25 -8.91 -8.04
N GLU A 435 13.48 -8.54 -8.43
CA GLU A 435 14.47 -9.47 -9.00
C GLU A 435 14.79 -10.64 -8.04
N VAL A 436 15.09 -10.32 -6.78
CA VAL A 436 15.39 -11.37 -5.79
C VAL A 436 14.19 -12.27 -5.58
N ARG A 437 13.01 -11.68 -5.44
CA ARG A 437 11.76 -12.42 -5.24
C ARG A 437 11.43 -13.34 -6.42
N GLU A 438 11.60 -12.84 -7.63
CA GLU A 438 11.34 -13.61 -8.84
C GLU A 438 12.32 -14.80 -8.97
N ALA A 439 13.62 -14.62 -8.65
CA ALA A 439 14.60 -15.69 -8.59
C ALA A 439 14.18 -16.77 -7.58
N VAL A 440 13.77 -16.37 -6.37
CA VAL A 440 13.28 -17.28 -5.33
C VAL A 440 12.05 -18.04 -5.81
N ASP A 441 11.08 -17.34 -6.41
CA ASP A 441 9.83 -17.95 -6.87
C ASP A 441 10.05 -18.88 -8.06
N PHE A 442 10.99 -18.60 -8.98
CA PHE A 442 11.38 -19.53 -10.03
C PHE A 442 11.98 -20.82 -9.44
N CYS A 443 12.92 -20.70 -8.53
CA CYS A 443 13.52 -21.87 -7.87
C CYS A 443 12.44 -22.74 -7.18
N ARG A 444 11.52 -22.14 -6.42
CA ARG A 444 10.45 -22.86 -5.74
C ARG A 444 9.42 -23.43 -6.70
N TYR A 445 9.08 -22.70 -7.77
CA TYR A 445 8.15 -23.16 -8.79
C TYR A 445 8.68 -24.38 -9.53
N TYR A 446 9.90 -24.31 -10.05
CA TYR A 446 10.49 -25.44 -10.77
C TYR A 446 10.82 -26.63 -9.86
N ALA A 447 11.16 -26.39 -8.59
CA ALA A 447 11.26 -27.48 -7.62
C ALA A 447 9.95 -28.25 -7.45
N ALA A 448 8.80 -27.55 -7.45
CA ALA A 448 7.49 -28.20 -7.41
C ALA A 448 7.16 -28.93 -8.73
N GLN A 449 7.52 -28.34 -9.88
CA GLN A 449 7.24 -28.94 -11.19
C GLN A 449 8.06 -30.22 -11.43
N ILE A 450 9.30 -30.28 -10.97
CA ILE A 450 10.17 -31.44 -11.18
C ILE A 450 9.62 -32.70 -10.52
N GLU A 451 8.85 -32.56 -9.45
CA GLU A 451 8.21 -33.69 -8.74
C GLU A 451 7.04 -34.28 -9.53
N HIS A 452 6.51 -33.56 -10.51
CA HIS A 452 5.42 -33.98 -11.38
C HIS A 452 5.87 -34.50 -12.75
N LEU A 453 7.20 -34.49 -13.01
CA LEU A 453 7.72 -35.06 -14.27
C LEU A 453 7.46 -36.56 -14.33
N PRO A 454 7.05 -37.08 -15.51
CA PRO A 454 6.85 -38.53 -15.67
C PRO A 454 8.19 -39.24 -15.50
N PRO A 455 8.18 -40.50 -14.99
CA PRO A 455 9.41 -41.28 -14.81
C PRO A 455 10.20 -41.49 -16.11
N SER A 456 9.53 -41.42 -17.26
CA SER A 456 10.13 -41.53 -18.60
C SER A 456 10.74 -40.26 -19.13
N ALA A 457 10.66 -39.13 -18.37
CA ALA A 457 11.27 -37.87 -18.81
C ALA A 457 12.79 -37.98 -18.81
N THR A 458 13.40 -37.72 -19.95
CA THR A 458 14.86 -37.69 -20.13
C THR A 458 15.32 -36.27 -20.43
N ALA A 459 16.50 -35.91 -19.91
CA ALA A 459 17.10 -34.62 -20.26
C ALA A 459 17.58 -34.63 -21.73
N PRO A 460 17.47 -33.48 -22.43
CA PRO A 460 17.92 -33.38 -23.84
C PRO A 460 19.45 -33.34 -23.99
N GLY A 461 20.21 -33.36 -22.92
CA GLY A 461 21.66 -33.13 -22.84
C GLY A 461 21.98 -31.74 -22.30
N PRO A 462 23.22 -31.27 -22.52
CA PRO A 462 23.63 -29.93 -22.10
C PRO A 462 22.77 -28.83 -22.73
N VAL A 463 22.33 -27.84 -21.91
CA VAL A 463 21.52 -26.72 -22.34
C VAL A 463 22.29 -25.42 -22.13
N VAL A 464 22.32 -24.58 -23.16
CA VAL A 464 22.89 -23.23 -23.06
C VAL A 464 21.78 -22.24 -22.73
N CYS A 465 21.88 -21.56 -21.59
CA CYS A 465 20.97 -20.52 -21.16
C CYS A 465 21.59 -19.14 -21.45
N ILE A 466 20.91 -18.31 -22.25
CA ILE A 466 21.34 -16.95 -22.58
C ILE A 466 20.40 -15.98 -21.88
N SER A 467 20.77 -15.52 -20.70
CA SER A 467 19.96 -14.60 -19.91
C SER A 467 20.10 -13.15 -20.38
N PRO A 468 19.03 -12.34 -20.34
CA PRO A 468 19.08 -10.93 -20.72
C PRO A 468 19.74 -10.09 -19.61
N TRP A 469 20.51 -9.08 -20.00
CA TRP A 469 21.25 -8.21 -19.08
C TRP A 469 20.35 -7.40 -18.14
N ASN A 470 19.12 -7.08 -18.55
CA ASN A 470 18.17 -6.26 -17.79
C ASN A 470 17.39 -7.02 -16.70
N PHE A 471 17.57 -8.36 -16.64
CA PHE A 471 17.12 -9.23 -15.56
C PHE A 471 18.33 -10.03 -15.03
N PRO A 472 19.24 -9.36 -14.30
CA PRO A 472 20.55 -9.90 -14.01
C PRO A 472 20.52 -11.09 -13.04
N LEU A 473 19.46 -11.25 -12.27
CA LEU A 473 19.29 -12.31 -11.27
C LEU A 473 18.11 -13.23 -11.59
N ALA A 474 16.92 -12.69 -11.79
CA ALA A 474 15.69 -13.46 -11.89
C ALA A 474 15.72 -14.46 -13.05
N ILE A 475 15.96 -13.99 -14.28
CA ILE A 475 15.97 -14.84 -15.47
C ILE A 475 17.22 -15.73 -15.50
N PHE A 476 18.32 -15.28 -14.91
CA PHE A 476 19.52 -16.12 -14.78
C PHE A 476 19.27 -17.33 -13.86
N ALA A 477 18.51 -17.15 -12.77
CA ALA A 477 18.18 -18.20 -11.82
C ALA A 477 17.03 -19.11 -12.30
N GLY A 478 16.15 -18.60 -13.15
CA GLY A 478 14.98 -19.32 -13.70
C GLY A 478 15.26 -20.08 -14.94
#